data_67ce7be32bdfaa462185b8127089d106
#
_entry.id   67ce7be32bdfaa462185b8127089d106
#
_cell.length_a   1.000
_cell.length_b   1.000
_cell.length_c   1.000
_cell.angle_alpha   90.00
_cell.angle_beta   90.00
_cell.angle_gamma   90.00
#
_symmetry.space_group_name_H-M   'P 1'
#
loop_
_entity.id
_entity.type
_entity.pdbx_description
1 polymer ?
#
loop_
_entity_poly.entity_id
_entity_poly.type
_entity_poly.pdbx_seq_one_letter_code
_entity_poly.pdbx_strand_id
1 'polypeptide(L)'
;MTEASLLINLSFVPTKPTGLAVYALNLVQHLPRDNSCLLSDRDLAGYRCLPSPQGATTDSGKAGHAKRLWWTQTQVPNLYRQLKASLLFSPIPEAPLWSSCQTVVTVHDLIPLHFPQRGSPLTLYSRYYLPQVIHQAQHIICDSESTLRDIHHFFGPPPGQTTVIPLAYDDRHYRFLDLPRQPYFLYVGSHYTYKNLGRLIEAFGQVNLPEFKLLIAGVADPRYTPALQAQVDALGLGDRVQFLAYVPYADLPRLINQAIALVFPSLWEGFGLPVLEAMACGTPVITSNLSSLPEVAGQAAILIDPYNVGELAEAMTAVASDSSLWAWHHDAGLAQVKAFSWEKTGRQTSAILQQYL
;
A
#
# COMPACT_ATOMS: atom_id res chain seq x y z
N MET A 1 -4.55 12.59 -34.20
CA MET A 1 -3.73 12.44 -32.99
C MET A 1 -2.51 11.62 -33.36
N THR A 2 -1.32 11.97 -32.89
CA THR A 2 -0.12 11.14 -33.08
C THR A 2 -0.31 9.78 -32.41
N GLU A 3 0.20 8.72 -33.03
CA GLU A 3 0.12 7.35 -32.52
C GLU A 3 0.83 7.20 -31.17
N ALA A 4 0.36 6.28 -30.33
CA ALA A 4 1.00 5.92 -29.06
C ALA A 4 0.81 4.42 -28.82
N SER A 5 1.89 3.65 -28.77
CA SER A 5 1.79 2.20 -28.59
C SER A 5 1.37 1.80 -27.17
N LEU A 6 1.79 2.56 -26.16
CA LEU A 6 1.46 2.33 -24.76
C LEU A 6 0.54 3.41 -24.20
N LEU A 7 -0.62 3.01 -23.72
CA LEU A 7 -1.56 3.86 -23.01
C LEU A 7 -1.50 3.52 -21.51
N ILE A 8 -1.27 4.51 -20.65
CA ILE A 8 -1.14 4.30 -19.19
C ILE A 8 -2.28 5.02 -18.49
N ASN A 9 -3.07 4.29 -17.71
CA ASN A 9 -4.22 4.83 -17.01
C ASN A 9 -3.86 5.39 -15.63
N LEU A 10 -3.76 6.71 -15.50
CA LEU A 10 -3.54 7.42 -14.25
C LEU A 10 -4.76 8.25 -13.80
N SER A 11 -5.94 7.98 -14.35
CA SER A 11 -7.18 8.73 -14.07
C SER A 11 -7.64 8.68 -12.61
N PHE A 12 -7.12 7.73 -11.83
CA PHE A 12 -7.45 7.55 -10.42
C PHE A 12 -6.60 8.40 -9.47
N VAL A 13 -5.51 9.00 -9.94
CA VAL A 13 -4.51 9.68 -9.12
C VAL A 13 -5.07 11.00 -8.58
N PRO A 14 -5.25 11.15 -7.23
CA PRO A 14 -5.80 12.36 -6.62
C PRO A 14 -4.78 13.48 -6.52
N THR A 15 -5.24 14.69 -6.19
CA THR A 15 -4.37 15.87 -6.00
C THR A 15 -3.40 15.65 -4.82
N LYS A 16 -3.88 15.05 -3.73
CA LYS A 16 -3.04 14.64 -2.60
C LYS A 16 -2.79 13.14 -2.73
N PRO A 17 -1.56 12.69 -3.03
CA PRO A 17 -1.26 11.28 -3.26
C PRO A 17 -1.59 10.42 -2.04
N THR A 18 -2.21 9.27 -2.31
CA THR A 18 -2.38 8.13 -1.39
C THR A 18 -1.43 7.01 -1.80
N GLY A 19 -1.37 5.90 -1.07
CA GLY A 19 -0.46 4.79 -1.38
C GLY A 19 -0.49 4.34 -2.84
N LEU A 20 -1.69 4.16 -3.44
CA LEU A 20 -1.85 3.80 -4.85
C LEU A 20 -1.32 4.87 -5.80
N ALA A 21 -1.54 6.14 -5.46
CA ALA A 21 -1.05 7.25 -6.26
C ALA A 21 0.46 7.41 -6.16
N VAL A 22 1.04 7.19 -4.98
CA VAL A 22 2.49 7.17 -4.76
C VAL A 22 3.12 6.08 -5.62
N TYR A 23 2.55 4.86 -5.62
CA TYR A 23 2.99 3.78 -6.51
C TYR A 23 3.00 4.22 -7.97
N ALA A 24 1.84 4.66 -8.49
CA ALA A 24 1.70 4.98 -9.90
C ALA A 24 2.60 6.14 -10.35
N LEU A 25 2.74 7.20 -9.52
CA LEU A 25 3.57 8.36 -9.83
C LEU A 25 5.08 8.04 -9.78
N ASN A 26 5.52 7.17 -8.87
CA ASN A 26 6.90 6.73 -8.85
C ASN A 26 7.18 5.74 -9.99
N LEU A 27 6.30 4.78 -10.20
CA LEU A 27 6.47 3.79 -11.25
C LEU A 27 6.60 4.43 -12.64
N VAL A 28 5.73 5.40 -12.97
CA VAL A 28 5.71 6.03 -14.29
C VAL A 28 7.03 6.75 -14.62
N GLN A 29 7.78 7.21 -13.63
CA GLN A 29 9.08 7.86 -13.87
C GLN A 29 10.13 6.90 -14.46
N HIS A 30 9.92 5.61 -14.33
CA HIS A 30 10.80 4.54 -14.78
C HIS A 30 10.24 3.75 -15.98
N LEU A 31 9.07 4.14 -16.50
CA LEU A 31 8.49 3.51 -17.69
C LEU A 31 8.96 4.20 -18.98
N PRO A 32 8.85 3.52 -20.15
CA PRO A 32 9.18 4.12 -21.45
C PRO A 32 8.35 5.39 -21.70
N ARG A 33 9.00 6.45 -22.16
CA ARG A 33 8.34 7.72 -22.51
C ARG A 33 7.96 7.80 -23.98
N ASP A 34 8.83 7.27 -24.84
CA ASP A 34 8.65 7.27 -26.28
C ASP A 34 7.42 6.42 -26.64
N ASN A 35 6.56 6.97 -27.48
CA ASN A 35 5.31 6.35 -27.90
C ASN A 35 4.33 5.98 -26.77
N SER A 36 4.50 6.61 -25.58
CA SER A 36 3.59 6.44 -24.45
C SER A 36 2.66 7.64 -24.28
N CYS A 37 1.44 7.38 -23.84
CA CYS A 37 0.45 8.41 -23.54
C CYS A 37 -0.22 8.13 -22.19
N LEU A 38 -0.25 9.12 -21.31
CA LEU A 38 -0.89 9.02 -20.00
C LEU A 38 -2.33 9.52 -20.07
N LEU A 39 -3.24 8.79 -19.46
CA LEU A 39 -4.59 9.24 -19.16
C LEU A 39 -4.60 9.91 -17.79
N SER A 40 -4.46 11.22 -17.75
CA SER A 40 -4.27 11.97 -16.50
C SER A 40 -4.79 13.39 -16.68
N ASP A 41 -5.34 13.99 -15.62
CA ASP A 41 -5.63 15.41 -15.54
C ASP A 41 -4.41 16.23 -15.07
N ARG A 42 -3.29 15.56 -14.81
CA ARG A 42 -2.01 16.16 -14.47
C ARG A 42 -1.07 16.16 -15.65
N ASP A 43 -0.32 17.23 -15.79
CA ASP A 43 0.82 17.26 -16.69
C ASP A 43 2.03 16.61 -16.00
N LEU A 44 2.54 15.53 -16.59
CA LEU A 44 3.72 14.82 -16.11
C LEU A 44 4.86 15.01 -17.11
N ALA A 45 5.90 15.70 -16.67
CA ALA A 45 7.02 16.11 -17.50
C ALA A 45 7.62 14.92 -18.29
N GLY A 46 7.74 15.11 -19.60
CA GLY A 46 8.29 14.13 -20.54
C GLY A 46 7.27 13.11 -21.06
N TYR A 47 6.00 13.21 -20.69
CA TYR A 47 4.93 12.40 -21.24
C TYR A 47 3.91 13.23 -21.99
N ARG A 48 3.32 12.65 -23.02
CA ARG A 48 2.08 13.14 -23.58
C ARG A 48 0.93 12.76 -22.65
N CYS A 49 0.16 13.75 -22.19
CA CYS A 49 -1.00 13.54 -21.32
C CYS A 49 -2.30 13.83 -22.08
N LEU A 50 -3.29 12.97 -21.91
CA LEU A 50 -4.68 13.21 -22.32
C LEU A 50 -5.53 13.35 -21.08
N PRO A 51 -6.45 14.32 -21.05
CA PRO A 51 -7.23 14.61 -19.86
C PRO A 51 -8.14 13.44 -19.49
N SER A 52 -8.15 13.09 -18.22
CA SER A 52 -9.13 12.21 -17.60
C SER A 52 -10.33 13.02 -17.08
N PRO A 53 -11.48 12.40 -16.76
CA PRO A 53 -12.64 13.13 -16.29
C PRO A 53 -12.37 13.82 -14.95
N GLN A 54 -12.63 15.10 -14.85
CA GLN A 54 -12.55 15.82 -13.56
C GLN A 54 -13.42 15.14 -12.51
N GLY A 55 -12.89 15.00 -11.28
CA GLY A 55 -13.60 14.34 -10.18
C GLY A 55 -13.72 12.82 -10.33
N ALA A 56 -12.88 12.16 -11.13
CA ALA A 56 -12.81 10.70 -11.24
C ALA A 56 -11.74 10.09 -10.32
N THR A 57 -11.04 10.90 -9.56
CA THR A 57 -9.94 10.51 -8.68
C THR A 57 -10.42 9.80 -7.41
N THR A 58 -9.51 9.13 -6.70
CA THR A 58 -9.86 8.33 -5.51
C THR A 58 -10.37 9.16 -4.33
N ASP A 59 -10.04 10.44 -4.25
CA ASP A 59 -10.53 11.37 -3.22
C ASP A 59 -11.97 11.90 -3.49
N SER A 60 -12.50 11.66 -4.69
CA SER A 60 -13.88 12.03 -5.06
C SER A 60 -14.94 11.03 -4.57
N GLY A 61 -14.57 10.07 -3.73
CA GLY A 61 -15.46 9.11 -3.10
C GLY A 61 -16.19 8.18 -4.08
N LYS A 62 -17.38 7.69 -3.68
CA LYS A 62 -18.15 6.71 -4.47
C LYS A 62 -18.55 7.23 -5.86
N ALA A 63 -18.92 8.51 -5.96
CA ALA A 63 -19.31 9.12 -7.22
C ALA A 63 -18.13 9.22 -8.22
N GLY A 64 -16.95 9.60 -7.71
CA GLY A 64 -15.74 9.64 -8.52
C GLY A 64 -15.34 8.27 -9.03
N HIS A 65 -15.42 7.24 -8.17
CA HIS A 65 -15.17 5.86 -8.59
C HIS A 65 -16.14 5.38 -9.68
N ALA A 66 -17.44 5.60 -9.50
CA ALA A 66 -18.43 5.24 -10.51
C ALA A 66 -18.20 5.98 -11.85
N LYS A 67 -17.89 7.29 -11.78
CA LYS A 67 -17.56 8.10 -12.97
C LYS A 67 -16.33 7.59 -13.69
N ARG A 68 -15.26 7.22 -12.95
CA ARG A 68 -14.03 6.64 -13.50
C ARG A 68 -14.31 5.30 -14.17
N LEU A 69 -15.04 4.39 -13.51
CA LEU A 69 -15.38 3.09 -14.08
C LEU A 69 -16.19 3.26 -15.37
N TRP A 70 -17.21 4.13 -15.39
CA TRP A 70 -17.99 4.39 -16.58
C TRP A 70 -17.14 4.94 -17.74
N TRP A 71 -16.25 5.88 -17.45
CA TRP A 71 -15.32 6.44 -18.42
C TRP A 71 -14.34 5.38 -18.96
N THR A 72 -13.82 4.53 -18.08
CA THR A 72 -12.95 3.41 -18.45
C THR A 72 -13.67 2.46 -19.43
N GLN A 73 -14.96 2.21 -19.23
CA GLN A 73 -15.71 1.32 -20.12
C GLN A 73 -16.07 1.97 -21.47
N THR A 74 -16.28 3.28 -21.53
CA THR A 74 -16.85 3.95 -22.71
C THR A 74 -15.83 4.75 -23.52
N GLN A 75 -14.94 5.47 -22.87
CA GLN A 75 -14.00 6.37 -23.52
C GLN A 75 -12.61 5.76 -23.74
N VAL A 76 -12.10 4.98 -22.81
CA VAL A 76 -10.77 4.38 -22.94
C VAL A 76 -10.64 3.49 -24.18
N PRO A 77 -11.62 2.64 -24.56
CA PRO A 77 -11.56 1.88 -25.81
C PRO A 77 -11.52 2.76 -27.07
N ASN A 78 -12.20 3.91 -27.04
CA ASN A 78 -12.18 4.86 -28.14
C ASN A 78 -10.81 5.53 -28.28
N LEU A 79 -10.23 5.99 -27.15
CA LEU A 79 -8.87 6.56 -27.12
C LEU A 79 -7.83 5.53 -27.57
N TYR A 80 -7.93 4.29 -27.09
CA TYR A 80 -7.06 3.18 -27.48
C TYR A 80 -7.05 3.00 -29.01
N ARG A 81 -8.23 2.95 -29.64
CA ARG A 81 -8.34 2.84 -31.11
C ARG A 81 -7.84 4.08 -31.85
N GLN A 82 -8.18 5.28 -31.35
CA GLN A 82 -7.78 6.56 -32.01
C GLN A 82 -6.26 6.78 -31.97
N LEU A 83 -5.61 6.32 -30.90
CA LEU A 83 -4.15 6.40 -30.74
C LEU A 83 -3.43 5.25 -31.41
N LYS A 84 -4.17 4.26 -31.91
CA LYS A 84 -3.64 2.96 -32.40
C LYS A 84 -2.74 2.28 -31.35
N ALA A 85 -3.14 2.35 -30.07
CA ALA A 85 -2.39 1.75 -28.99
C ALA A 85 -2.35 0.23 -29.15
N SER A 86 -1.21 -0.38 -28.81
CA SER A 86 -1.03 -1.84 -28.76
C SER A 86 -1.35 -2.38 -27.38
N LEU A 87 -1.10 -1.57 -26.34
CA LEU A 87 -1.25 -1.97 -24.95
C LEU A 87 -1.87 -0.86 -24.10
N LEU A 88 -2.77 -1.25 -23.21
CA LEU A 88 -3.25 -0.44 -22.08
C LEU A 88 -2.65 -1.00 -20.79
N PHE A 89 -1.83 -0.22 -20.11
CA PHE A 89 -1.37 -0.51 -18.77
C PHE A 89 -2.21 0.26 -17.74
N SER A 90 -2.76 -0.46 -16.77
CA SER A 90 -3.46 0.14 -15.64
C SER A 90 -2.76 -0.22 -14.33
N PRO A 91 -2.12 0.76 -13.64
CA PRO A 91 -1.49 0.55 -12.33
C PRO A 91 -2.48 0.23 -11.19
N ILE A 92 -3.73 0.03 -11.51
CA ILE A 92 -4.80 -0.48 -10.65
C ILE A 92 -5.63 -1.51 -11.43
N PRO A 93 -6.42 -2.38 -10.80
CA PRO A 93 -7.16 -3.41 -11.50
C PRO A 93 -8.45 -2.86 -12.14
N GLU A 94 -8.31 -1.81 -12.97
CA GLU A 94 -9.39 -1.21 -13.73
C GLU A 94 -9.05 -1.23 -15.23
N ALA A 95 -9.87 -1.94 -16.02
CA ALA A 95 -9.70 -2.07 -17.46
C ALA A 95 -11.07 -2.10 -18.16
N PRO A 96 -11.15 -1.73 -19.46
CA PRO A 96 -12.39 -1.87 -20.23
C PRO A 96 -12.71 -3.35 -20.40
N LEU A 97 -13.93 -3.74 -20.01
CA LEU A 97 -14.44 -5.08 -20.21
C LEU A 97 -15.00 -5.25 -21.65
N TRP A 98 -14.97 -6.47 -22.17
CA TRP A 98 -15.52 -6.82 -23.49
C TRP A 98 -15.06 -5.88 -24.61
N SER A 99 -13.80 -5.50 -24.57
CA SER A 99 -13.17 -4.60 -25.54
C SER A 99 -12.01 -5.30 -26.25
N SER A 100 -11.53 -4.73 -27.35
CA SER A 100 -10.33 -5.19 -28.06
C SER A 100 -9.02 -4.68 -27.44
N CYS A 101 -9.09 -4.00 -26.29
CA CYS A 101 -7.88 -3.50 -25.62
C CYS A 101 -7.08 -4.65 -25.02
N GLN A 102 -5.83 -4.81 -25.43
CA GLN A 102 -4.90 -5.64 -24.71
C GLN A 102 -4.51 -4.93 -23.41
N THR A 103 -4.62 -5.60 -22.27
CA THR A 103 -4.46 -4.95 -20.97
C THR A 103 -3.44 -5.68 -20.10
N VAL A 104 -2.58 -4.90 -19.45
CA VAL A 104 -1.79 -5.29 -18.29
C VAL A 104 -2.30 -4.51 -17.09
N VAL A 105 -2.56 -5.17 -15.97
CA VAL A 105 -3.08 -4.53 -14.76
C VAL A 105 -2.24 -4.85 -13.54
N THR A 106 -2.21 -3.95 -12.55
CA THR A 106 -1.65 -4.24 -11.23
C THR A 106 -2.77 -4.50 -10.24
N VAL A 107 -2.66 -5.58 -9.48
CA VAL A 107 -3.55 -5.92 -8.36
C VAL A 107 -2.75 -5.77 -7.06
N HIS A 108 -3.15 -4.80 -6.24
CA HIS A 108 -2.44 -4.46 -5.00
C HIS A 108 -2.86 -5.33 -3.82
N ASP A 109 -4.16 -5.55 -3.67
CA ASP A 109 -4.72 -6.39 -2.60
C ASP A 109 -6.13 -6.91 -2.95
N LEU A 110 -6.59 -7.86 -2.15
CA LEU A 110 -7.95 -8.37 -2.14
C LEU A 110 -8.58 -8.26 -0.74
N ILE A 111 -8.11 -7.30 0.07
CA ILE A 111 -8.61 -7.02 1.42
C ILE A 111 -10.15 -6.92 1.49
N PRO A 112 -10.87 -6.30 0.52
CA PRO A 112 -12.33 -6.24 0.57
C PRO A 112 -13.03 -7.60 0.44
N LEU A 113 -12.34 -8.65 0.02
CA LEU A 113 -12.85 -10.02 -0.02
C LEU A 113 -12.54 -10.79 1.27
N HIS A 114 -11.41 -10.51 1.92
CA HIS A 114 -11.07 -11.08 3.25
C HIS A 114 -11.92 -10.43 4.36
N PHE A 115 -12.19 -9.13 4.25
CA PHE A 115 -12.94 -8.33 5.23
C PHE A 115 -14.15 -7.65 4.56
N PRO A 116 -15.13 -8.44 4.08
CA PRO A 116 -16.25 -7.91 3.32
C PRO A 116 -17.17 -7.06 4.20
N GLN A 117 -17.48 -5.85 3.74
CA GLN A 117 -18.45 -4.99 4.39
C GLN A 117 -19.79 -5.03 3.65
N ARG A 118 -20.88 -5.29 4.35
CA ARG A 118 -22.24 -5.35 3.79
C ARG A 118 -22.58 -4.03 3.06
N GLY A 119 -22.97 -4.12 1.78
CA GLY A 119 -23.34 -2.96 0.97
C GLY A 119 -22.18 -2.04 0.58
N SER A 120 -20.92 -2.44 0.81
CA SER A 120 -19.75 -1.68 0.37
C SER A 120 -19.59 -1.77 -1.15
N PRO A 121 -19.54 -0.63 -1.88
CA PRO A 121 -19.23 -0.63 -3.30
C PRO A 121 -17.89 -1.29 -3.61
N LEU A 122 -16.91 -1.16 -2.72
CA LEU A 122 -15.58 -1.77 -2.90
C LEU A 122 -15.65 -3.30 -2.80
N THR A 123 -16.45 -3.85 -1.87
CA THR A 123 -16.68 -5.30 -1.80
C THR A 123 -17.41 -5.81 -3.05
N LEU A 124 -18.40 -5.07 -3.56
CA LEU A 124 -19.10 -5.43 -4.80
C LEU A 124 -18.18 -5.34 -6.02
N TYR A 125 -17.37 -4.30 -6.11
CA TYR A 125 -16.34 -4.15 -7.13
C TYR A 125 -15.37 -5.35 -7.12
N SER A 126 -14.81 -5.68 -5.96
CA SER A 126 -13.87 -6.80 -5.83
C SER A 126 -14.50 -8.16 -6.12
N ARG A 127 -15.80 -8.33 -5.87
CA ARG A 127 -16.51 -9.59 -6.07
C ARG A 127 -16.98 -9.80 -7.52
N TYR A 128 -17.39 -8.75 -8.22
CA TYR A 128 -18.08 -8.88 -9.50
C TYR A 128 -17.35 -8.26 -10.70
N TYR A 129 -16.61 -7.17 -10.50
CA TYR A 129 -15.90 -6.50 -11.58
C TYR A 129 -14.46 -7.01 -11.70
N LEU A 130 -13.74 -7.06 -10.59
CA LEU A 130 -12.33 -7.47 -10.56
C LEU A 130 -12.06 -8.85 -11.19
N PRO A 131 -12.86 -9.91 -10.95
CA PRO A 131 -12.64 -11.20 -11.61
C PRO A 131 -12.72 -11.11 -13.13
N GLN A 132 -13.57 -10.25 -13.68
CA GLN A 132 -13.68 -10.05 -15.12
C GLN A 132 -12.43 -9.37 -15.69
N VAL A 133 -11.89 -8.37 -14.98
CA VAL A 133 -10.62 -7.72 -15.35
C VAL A 133 -9.47 -8.73 -15.33
N ILE A 134 -9.37 -9.51 -14.26
CA ILE A 134 -8.34 -10.56 -14.11
C ILE A 134 -8.45 -11.60 -15.24
N HIS A 135 -9.67 -11.99 -15.60
CA HIS A 135 -9.90 -13.03 -16.61
C HIS A 135 -9.53 -12.59 -18.03
N GLN A 136 -9.63 -11.30 -18.34
CA GLN A 136 -9.32 -10.77 -19.67
C GLN A 136 -7.92 -10.15 -19.80
N ALA A 137 -7.23 -9.85 -18.68
CA ALA A 137 -5.90 -9.26 -18.70
C ALA A 137 -4.89 -10.22 -19.35
N GLN A 138 -4.02 -9.69 -20.21
CA GLN A 138 -2.91 -10.44 -20.80
C GLN A 138 -1.85 -10.77 -19.73
N HIS A 139 -1.67 -9.84 -18.80
CA HIS A 139 -0.73 -9.99 -17.70
C HIS A 139 -1.24 -9.27 -16.46
N ILE A 140 -1.04 -9.90 -15.31
CA ILE A 140 -1.36 -9.34 -14.00
C ILE A 140 -0.07 -9.18 -13.22
N ILE A 141 0.19 -7.97 -12.73
CA ILE A 141 1.27 -7.67 -11.82
C ILE A 141 0.68 -7.68 -10.40
N CYS A 142 1.34 -8.36 -9.48
CA CYS A 142 0.99 -8.39 -8.05
C CYS A 142 2.12 -7.78 -7.23
N ASP A 143 1.79 -7.07 -6.16
CA ASP A 143 2.81 -6.46 -5.29
C ASP A 143 3.53 -7.50 -4.41
N SER A 144 2.91 -8.65 -4.18
CA SER A 144 3.40 -9.71 -3.30
C SER A 144 2.91 -11.10 -3.75
N GLU A 145 3.62 -12.14 -3.33
CA GLU A 145 3.16 -13.53 -3.47
C GLU A 145 1.85 -13.77 -2.71
N SER A 146 1.62 -13.04 -1.61
CA SER A 146 0.36 -13.09 -0.88
C SER A 146 -0.81 -12.64 -1.75
N THR A 147 -0.68 -11.51 -2.45
CA THR A 147 -1.72 -11.04 -3.39
C THR A 147 -1.94 -12.02 -4.53
N LEU A 148 -0.88 -12.66 -5.05
CA LEU A 148 -1.00 -13.70 -6.07
C LEU A 148 -1.75 -14.93 -5.53
N ARG A 149 -1.44 -15.37 -4.31
CA ARG A 149 -2.18 -16.46 -3.65
C ARG A 149 -3.67 -16.10 -3.45
N ASP A 150 -3.97 -14.86 -3.10
CA ASP A 150 -5.34 -14.38 -2.96
C ASP A 150 -6.11 -14.44 -4.30
N ILE A 151 -5.49 -14.02 -5.40
CA ILE A 151 -6.09 -14.14 -6.73
C ILE A 151 -6.45 -15.59 -7.01
N HIS A 152 -5.54 -16.52 -6.78
CA HIS A 152 -5.79 -17.94 -6.99
C HIS A 152 -6.88 -18.48 -6.06
N HIS A 153 -6.91 -18.04 -4.81
CA HIS A 153 -7.90 -18.48 -3.81
C HIS A 153 -9.32 -18.02 -4.16
N PHE A 154 -9.49 -16.73 -4.52
CA PHE A 154 -10.81 -16.16 -4.75
C PHE A 154 -11.34 -16.38 -6.17
N PHE A 155 -10.46 -16.46 -7.15
CA PHE A 155 -10.85 -16.44 -8.58
C PHE A 155 -10.31 -17.64 -9.38
N GLY A 156 -9.47 -18.48 -8.78
CA GLY A 156 -8.73 -19.51 -9.48
C GLY A 156 -7.54 -18.95 -10.27
N PRO A 157 -6.76 -19.81 -10.94
CA PRO A 157 -5.63 -19.37 -11.75
C PRO A 157 -6.13 -18.53 -12.93
N PRO A 158 -5.60 -17.29 -13.11
CA PRO A 158 -6.00 -16.45 -14.23
C PRO A 158 -5.51 -17.04 -15.56
N PRO A 159 -6.23 -16.80 -16.68
CA PRO A 159 -5.82 -17.25 -18.01
C PRO A 159 -4.55 -16.56 -18.52
N GLY A 160 -4.35 -15.29 -18.12
CA GLY A 160 -3.17 -14.50 -18.46
C GLY A 160 -1.96 -14.83 -17.58
N GLN A 161 -0.81 -14.26 -17.93
CA GLN A 161 0.39 -14.41 -17.14
C GLN A 161 0.31 -13.60 -15.84
N THR A 162 1.03 -14.04 -14.83
CA THR A 162 1.14 -13.33 -13.54
C THR A 162 2.61 -13.15 -13.17
N THR A 163 2.95 -12.00 -12.60
CA THR A 163 4.30 -11.74 -12.09
C THR A 163 4.20 -10.93 -10.80
N VAL A 164 4.97 -11.34 -9.80
CA VAL A 164 5.13 -10.57 -8.57
C VAL A 164 6.25 -9.56 -8.75
N ILE A 165 5.93 -8.28 -8.58
CA ILE A 165 6.88 -7.16 -8.61
C ILE A 165 6.68 -6.36 -7.32
N PRO A 166 7.59 -6.46 -6.36
CA PRO A 166 7.50 -5.72 -5.11
C PRO A 166 7.48 -4.20 -5.33
N LEU A 167 6.75 -3.51 -4.47
CA LEU A 167 6.80 -2.06 -4.38
C LEU A 167 8.14 -1.59 -3.81
N ALA A 168 8.31 -0.28 -3.77
CA ALA A 168 9.43 0.36 -3.11
C ALA A 168 8.94 1.52 -2.23
N TYR A 169 9.85 2.12 -1.49
CA TYR A 169 9.62 3.30 -0.66
C TYR A 169 10.28 4.52 -1.28
N ASP A 170 9.91 5.72 -0.83
CA ASP A 170 10.57 6.97 -1.24
C ASP A 170 11.87 7.13 -0.43
N ASP A 171 12.99 6.71 -1.01
CA ASP A 171 14.33 6.73 -0.39
C ASP A 171 14.89 8.15 -0.16
N ARG A 172 14.33 9.15 -0.84
CA ARG A 172 14.68 10.56 -0.60
C ARG A 172 13.99 11.10 0.65
N HIS A 173 12.83 10.58 0.93
CA HIS A 173 11.97 10.99 2.02
C HIS A 173 12.22 10.16 3.29
N TYR A 174 12.14 8.83 3.19
CA TYR A 174 12.37 7.91 4.30
C TYR A 174 13.82 7.44 4.30
N ARG A 175 14.57 7.92 5.28
CA ARG A 175 15.98 7.58 5.46
C ARG A 175 16.37 7.71 6.94
N PHE A 176 17.46 7.06 7.32
CA PHE A 176 18.03 7.21 8.64
C PHE A 176 18.56 8.63 8.85
N LEU A 177 18.14 9.28 9.94
CA LEU A 177 18.46 10.68 10.28
C LEU A 177 19.35 10.82 11.53
N ASP A 178 19.75 9.71 12.16
CA ASP A 178 20.56 9.67 13.40
C ASP A 178 19.98 10.58 14.51
N LEU A 179 18.68 10.51 14.73
CA LEU A 179 17.99 11.28 15.75
C LEU A 179 17.95 10.51 17.09
N PRO A 180 17.99 11.20 18.23
CA PRO A 180 17.84 10.53 19.52
C PRO A 180 16.47 9.86 19.63
N ARG A 181 16.50 8.59 20.04
CA ARG A 181 15.28 7.80 20.28
C ARG A 181 14.47 8.40 21.42
N GLN A 182 13.16 8.30 21.30
CA GLN A 182 12.21 8.71 22.32
C GLN A 182 11.46 7.48 22.84
N PRO A 183 11.01 7.46 24.10
CA PRO A 183 10.35 6.29 24.67
C PRO A 183 8.91 6.14 24.15
N TYR A 184 8.75 5.82 22.87
CA TYR A 184 7.45 5.48 22.30
C TYR A 184 7.51 4.43 21.20
N PHE A 185 6.46 3.64 21.15
CA PHE A 185 6.11 2.79 20.00
C PHE A 185 5.24 3.59 19.05
N LEU A 186 5.39 3.32 17.77
CA LEU A 186 4.65 4.02 16.73
C LEU A 186 3.83 3.04 15.90
N TYR A 187 2.58 3.39 15.66
CA TYR A 187 1.76 2.81 14.60
C TYR A 187 1.49 3.89 13.54
N VAL A 188 1.56 3.53 12.25
CA VAL A 188 1.23 4.41 11.13
C VAL A 188 0.22 3.72 10.22
N GLY A 189 -0.97 4.30 10.06
CA GLY A 189 -1.98 3.74 9.16
C GLY A 189 -3.42 4.12 9.50
N SER A 190 -4.36 3.62 8.70
CA SER A 190 -5.80 3.77 8.96
C SER A 190 -6.27 2.95 10.16
N HIS A 191 -7.46 3.27 10.69
CA HIS A 191 -8.03 2.57 11.85
C HIS A 191 -9.02 1.45 11.46
N TYR A 192 -8.90 0.88 10.27
CA TYR A 192 -9.73 -0.26 9.87
C TYR A 192 -9.50 -1.49 10.75
N THR A 193 -10.52 -2.33 10.88
CA THR A 193 -10.48 -3.50 11.77
C THR A 193 -9.34 -4.46 11.47
N TYR A 194 -9.01 -4.68 10.19
CA TYR A 194 -7.91 -5.55 9.79
C TYR A 194 -6.51 -4.99 10.12
N LYS A 195 -6.40 -3.71 10.49
CA LYS A 195 -5.17 -3.12 11.02
C LYS A 195 -4.88 -3.50 12.47
N ASN A 196 -5.85 -4.11 13.14
CA ASN A 196 -5.70 -4.78 14.43
C ASN A 196 -5.29 -3.88 15.61
N LEU A 197 -5.66 -2.61 15.55
CA LEU A 197 -5.33 -1.62 16.60
C LEU A 197 -5.87 -1.99 17.98
N GLY A 198 -7.03 -2.66 18.05
CA GLY A 198 -7.58 -3.11 19.33
C GLY A 198 -6.62 -4.04 20.09
N ARG A 199 -6.05 -5.06 19.40
CA ARG A 199 -5.06 -5.95 20.03
C ARG A 199 -3.73 -5.26 20.31
N LEU A 200 -3.32 -4.28 19.49
CA LEU A 200 -2.15 -3.46 19.77
C LEU A 200 -2.30 -2.67 21.07
N ILE A 201 -3.45 -2.03 21.28
CA ILE A 201 -3.77 -1.28 22.51
C ILE A 201 -3.79 -2.23 23.73
N GLU A 202 -4.40 -3.40 23.58
CA GLU A 202 -4.45 -4.42 24.64
C GLU A 202 -3.05 -4.93 25.00
N ALA A 203 -2.21 -5.24 23.99
CA ALA A 203 -0.83 -5.66 24.19
C ALA A 203 0.01 -4.57 24.86
N PHE A 204 -0.14 -3.32 24.43
CA PHE A 204 0.55 -2.19 25.05
C PHE A 204 0.15 -2.01 26.52
N GLY A 205 -1.10 -2.32 26.89
CA GLY A 205 -1.54 -2.34 28.28
C GLY A 205 -0.80 -3.35 29.16
N GLN A 206 -0.25 -4.42 28.57
CA GLN A 206 0.55 -5.43 29.26
C GLN A 206 2.05 -5.06 29.34
N VAL A 207 2.50 -4.06 28.58
CA VAL A 207 3.89 -3.57 28.60
C VAL A 207 4.15 -2.78 29.88
N ASN A 208 4.95 -3.36 30.77
CA ASN A 208 5.31 -2.76 32.06
C ASN A 208 6.51 -1.81 31.96
N LEU A 209 6.39 -0.78 31.12
CA LEU A 209 7.34 0.30 30.91
C LEU A 209 6.58 1.62 30.99
N PRO A 210 6.44 2.21 32.21
CA PRO A 210 5.52 3.32 32.44
C PRO A 210 5.91 4.62 31.70
N GLU A 211 7.19 4.80 31.38
CA GLU A 211 7.71 5.94 30.63
C GLU A 211 7.39 5.87 29.13
N PHE A 212 7.04 4.69 28.62
CA PHE A 212 6.76 4.51 27.20
C PHE A 212 5.33 4.91 26.82
N LYS A 213 5.19 5.45 25.62
CA LYS A 213 3.92 5.78 24.99
C LYS A 213 3.67 4.93 23.77
N LEU A 214 2.41 4.79 23.38
CA LEU A 214 1.98 4.29 22.09
C LEU A 214 1.40 5.47 21.29
N LEU A 215 2.04 5.83 20.20
CA LEU A 215 1.58 6.86 19.28
C LEU A 215 0.90 6.19 18.08
N ILE A 216 -0.35 6.54 17.85
CA ILE A 216 -1.17 6.02 16.74
C ILE A 216 -1.35 7.14 15.72
N ALA A 217 -0.52 7.13 14.67
CA ALA A 217 -0.56 8.11 13.60
C ALA A 217 -1.47 7.64 12.47
N GLY A 218 -2.53 8.40 12.21
CA GLY A 218 -3.49 8.09 11.16
C GLY A 218 -4.76 8.93 11.26
N VAL A 219 -5.43 9.07 10.13
CA VAL A 219 -6.70 9.80 10.11
C VAL A 219 -7.77 9.01 10.86
N ALA A 220 -8.45 9.66 11.80
CA ALA A 220 -9.53 9.06 12.54
C ALA A 220 -10.67 8.62 11.61
N ASP A 221 -11.18 7.41 11.82
CA ASP A 221 -12.35 6.91 11.13
C ASP A 221 -13.53 6.88 12.11
N PRO A 222 -14.64 7.59 11.81
CA PRO A 222 -15.77 7.69 12.73
C PRO A 222 -16.45 6.34 13.02
N ARG A 223 -16.19 5.32 12.23
CA ARG A 223 -16.75 3.97 12.44
C ARG A 223 -15.96 3.15 13.46
N TYR A 224 -14.64 3.40 13.59
CA TYR A 224 -13.74 2.52 14.35
C TYR A 224 -13.01 3.25 15.48
N THR A 225 -12.58 4.49 15.26
CA THR A 225 -11.79 5.25 16.23
C THR A 225 -12.48 5.43 17.59
N PRO A 226 -13.80 5.71 17.68
CA PRO A 226 -14.44 5.87 18.98
C PRO A 226 -14.37 4.62 19.86
N ALA A 227 -14.48 3.42 19.25
CA ALA A 227 -14.37 2.18 20.00
C ALA A 227 -12.94 1.94 20.53
N LEU A 228 -11.93 2.32 19.76
CA LEU A 228 -10.51 2.24 20.16
C LEU A 228 -10.21 3.21 21.32
N GLN A 229 -10.76 4.42 21.28
CA GLN A 229 -10.63 5.41 22.36
C GLN A 229 -11.29 4.91 23.64
N ALA A 230 -12.52 4.38 23.54
CA ALA A 230 -13.21 3.78 24.69
C ALA A 230 -12.43 2.60 25.30
N GLN A 231 -11.73 1.81 24.47
CA GLN A 231 -10.86 0.73 24.95
C GLN A 231 -9.64 1.28 25.69
N VAL A 232 -9.02 2.35 25.22
CA VAL A 232 -7.91 3.04 25.90
C VAL A 232 -8.35 3.52 27.29
N ASP A 233 -9.52 4.15 27.38
CA ASP A 233 -10.09 4.64 28.63
C ASP A 233 -10.40 3.48 29.61
N ALA A 234 -11.00 2.41 29.11
CA ALA A 234 -11.35 1.22 29.91
C ALA A 234 -10.11 0.50 30.47
N LEU A 235 -8.97 0.57 29.76
CA LEU A 235 -7.70 0.00 30.21
C LEU A 235 -6.86 0.97 31.07
N GLY A 236 -7.33 2.20 31.29
CA GLY A 236 -6.61 3.21 32.06
C GLY A 236 -5.34 3.71 31.37
N LEU A 237 -5.30 3.69 30.03
CA LEU A 237 -4.12 4.01 29.23
C LEU A 237 -4.16 5.43 28.64
N GLY A 238 -5.07 6.29 29.07
CA GLY A 238 -5.30 7.63 28.49
C GLY A 238 -4.05 8.52 28.46
N ASP A 239 -3.17 8.42 29.46
CA ASP A 239 -1.92 9.19 29.51
C ASP A 239 -0.80 8.61 28.63
N ARG A 240 -0.91 7.32 28.25
CA ARG A 240 0.13 6.58 27.54
C ARG A 240 -0.18 6.29 26.07
N VAL A 241 -1.44 6.26 25.66
CA VAL A 241 -1.86 6.05 24.27
C VAL A 241 -2.34 7.37 23.68
N GLN A 242 -1.72 7.79 22.56
CA GLN A 242 -2.04 9.07 21.91
C GLN A 242 -2.42 8.84 20.45
N PHE A 243 -3.61 9.26 20.08
CA PHE A 243 -4.05 9.31 18.67
C PHE A 243 -3.57 10.63 18.06
N LEU A 244 -2.54 10.52 17.20
CA LEU A 244 -2.00 11.65 16.49
C LEU A 244 -2.82 11.86 15.21
N ALA A 245 -3.85 12.56 15.16
CA ALA A 245 -4.61 12.88 13.96
C ALA A 245 -3.80 12.72 12.63
N TYR A 246 -3.98 13.56 11.66
CA TYR A 246 -3.15 13.58 10.45
C TYR A 246 -1.74 14.11 10.76
N VAL A 247 -0.73 13.28 10.57
CA VAL A 247 0.68 13.69 10.59
C VAL A 247 1.07 14.13 9.16
N PRO A 248 1.57 15.36 8.96
CA PRO A 248 2.04 15.80 7.65
C PRO A 248 3.10 14.85 7.09
N TYR A 249 3.08 14.59 5.77
CA TYR A 249 4.04 13.71 5.11
C TYR A 249 5.49 14.09 5.45
N ALA A 250 5.81 15.38 5.44
CA ALA A 250 7.15 15.88 5.76
C ALA A 250 7.65 15.54 7.17
N ASP A 251 6.74 15.32 8.13
CA ASP A 251 7.08 15.06 9.53
C ASP A 251 7.19 13.56 9.86
N LEU A 252 6.61 12.69 9.01
CA LEU A 252 6.61 11.24 9.21
C LEU A 252 8.00 10.65 9.38
N PRO A 253 9.02 10.98 8.55
CA PRO A 253 10.36 10.40 8.72
C PRO A 253 10.97 10.70 10.09
N ARG A 254 10.77 11.92 10.61
CA ARG A 254 11.26 12.28 11.94
C ARG A 254 10.55 11.48 13.03
N LEU A 255 9.24 11.38 12.95
CA LEU A 255 8.44 10.61 13.89
C LEU A 255 8.82 9.13 13.89
N ILE A 256 9.10 8.57 12.72
CA ILE A 256 9.55 7.18 12.60
C ILE A 256 10.96 7.01 13.16
N ASN A 257 11.93 7.84 12.77
CA ASN A 257 13.32 7.77 13.23
C ASN A 257 13.47 7.85 14.75
N GLN A 258 12.59 8.56 15.44
CA GLN A 258 12.64 8.73 16.89
C GLN A 258 11.91 7.63 17.67
N ALA A 259 11.14 6.78 17.01
CA ALA A 259 10.42 5.68 17.65
C ALA A 259 11.39 4.57 18.10
N ILE A 260 11.07 3.89 19.22
CA ILE A 260 11.76 2.66 19.64
C ILE A 260 11.48 1.55 18.62
N ALA A 261 10.23 1.42 18.19
CA ALA A 261 9.85 0.51 17.13
C ALA A 261 8.56 0.98 16.45
N LEU A 262 8.43 0.65 15.16
CA LEU A 262 7.12 0.59 14.51
C LEU A 262 6.44 -0.71 14.91
N VAL A 263 5.17 -0.64 15.35
CA VAL A 263 4.34 -1.81 15.65
C VAL A 263 3.20 -1.86 14.66
N PHE A 264 3.23 -2.84 13.75
CA PHE A 264 2.33 -2.93 12.62
C PHE A 264 1.68 -4.33 12.53
N PRO A 265 0.74 -4.68 13.45
CA PRO A 265 0.21 -6.02 13.62
C PRO A 265 -1.00 -6.29 12.72
N SER A 266 -0.99 -5.80 11.48
CA SER A 266 -2.09 -5.95 10.54
C SER A 266 -2.41 -7.42 10.27
N LEU A 267 -3.70 -7.74 10.17
CA LEU A 267 -4.17 -9.09 9.83
C LEU A 267 -3.98 -9.38 8.34
N TRP A 268 -4.05 -8.35 7.50
CA TRP A 268 -3.89 -8.48 6.05
C TRP A 268 -3.35 -7.19 5.43
N GLU A 269 -2.38 -7.35 4.51
CA GLU A 269 -1.84 -6.27 3.68
C GLU A 269 -1.57 -6.79 2.26
N GLY A 270 -1.68 -5.90 1.27
CA GLY A 270 -1.24 -6.22 -0.08
C GLY A 270 0.28 -6.21 -0.20
N PHE A 271 0.95 -5.30 0.56
CA PHE A 271 2.41 -5.20 0.60
C PHE A 271 2.94 -4.85 2.00
N GLY A 272 2.67 -3.64 2.51
CA GLY A 272 3.14 -3.20 3.83
C GLY A 272 4.20 -2.10 3.75
N LEU A 273 3.94 -1.04 2.98
CA LEU A 273 4.85 0.12 2.85
C LEU A 273 5.35 0.67 4.19
N PRO A 274 4.52 0.82 5.26
CA PRO A 274 5.00 1.32 6.54
C PRO A 274 6.14 0.51 7.14
N VAL A 275 6.21 -0.79 6.86
CA VAL A 275 7.31 -1.67 7.29
C VAL A 275 8.63 -1.24 6.61
N LEU A 276 8.63 -1.04 5.30
CA LEU A 276 9.82 -0.56 4.57
C LEU A 276 10.21 0.86 4.98
N GLU A 277 9.23 1.74 5.14
CA GLU A 277 9.44 3.13 5.54
C GLU A 277 10.12 3.21 6.92
N ALA A 278 9.69 2.39 7.87
CA ALA A 278 10.31 2.31 9.18
C ALA A 278 11.72 1.72 9.13
N MET A 279 11.92 0.65 8.39
CA MET A 279 13.26 0.06 8.19
C MET A 279 14.22 1.03 7.51
N ALA A 280 13.74 1.81 6.53
CA ALA A 280 14.54 2.84 5.86
C ALA A 280 14.95 3.98 6.81
N CYS A 281 14.13 4.25 7.81
CA CYS A 281 14.44 5.18 8.89
C CYS A 281 15.33 4.58 9.99
N GLY A 282 15.75 3.31 9.87
CA GLY A 282 16.52 2.59 10.89
C GLY A 282 15.72 2.22 12.14
N THR A 283 14.40 2.24 12.05
CA THR A 283 13.52 1.93 13.18
C THR A 283 13.17 0.44 13.14
N PRO A 284 13.44 -0.32 14.22
CA PRO A 284 13.01 -1.70 14.36
C PRO A 284 11.51 -1.86 14.12
N VAL A 285 11.12 -2.99 13.53
CA VAL A 285 9.73 -3.28 13.18
C VAL A 285 9.26 -4.53 13.91
N ILE A 286 8.08 -4.43 14.54
CA ILE A 286 7.31 -5.56 15.03
C ILE A 286 6.10 -5.67 14.13
N THR A 287 5.94 -6.80 13.42
CA THR A 287 4.85 -6.94 12.46
C THR A 287 4.28 -8.37 12.43
N SER A 288 3.16 -8.53 11.74
CA SER A 288 2.46 -9.81 11.65
C SER A 288 3.24 -10.83 10.80
N ASN A 289 3.13 -12.10 11.16
CA ASN A 289 3.59 -13.24 10.38
C ASN A 289 2.61 -13.65 9.25
N LEU A 290 1.59 -12.81 8.96
CA LEU A 290 0.54 -13.08 7.97
C LEU A 290 0.69 -12.23 6.71
N SER A 291 0.00 -12.67 5.65
CA SER A 291 -0.12 -11.99 4.35
C SER A 291 1.24 -11.68 3.70
N SER A 292 1.44 -10.46 3.22
CA SER A 292 2.67 -9.99 2.57
C SER A 292 3.76 -9.53 3.55
N LEU A 293 3.43 -9.34 4.82
CA LEU A 293 4.34 -8.73 5.80
C LEU A 293 5.64 -9.52 6.00
N PRO A 294 5.63 -10.88 6.08
CA PRO A 294 6.87 -11.65 6.11
C PRO A 294 7.73 -11.52 4.84
N GLU A 295 7.10 -11.35 3.66
CA GLU A 295 7.81 -11.19 2.38
C GLU A 295 8.59 -9.87 2.35
N VAL A 296 7.98 -8.80 2.87
CA VAL A 296 8.57 -7.46 2.93
C VAL A 296 9.62 -7.36 4.02
N ALA A 297 9.29 -7.87 5.20
CA ALA A 297 10.13 -7.76 6.38
C ALA A 297 11.38 -8.67 6.34
N GLY A 298 11.29 -9.80 5.68
CA GLY A 298 12.34 -10.83 5.72
C GLY A 298 12.66 -11.23 7.16
N GLN A 299 13.94 -11.34 7.46
CA GLN A 299 14.44 -11.60 8.82
C GLN A 299 14.63 -10.31 9.64
N ALA A 300 14.44 -9.12 9.05
CA ALA A 300 14.78 -7.85 9.67
C ALA A 300 13.73 -7.37 10.69
N ALA A 301 12.51 -7.93 10.70
CA ALA A 301 11.49 -7.59 11.68
C ALA A 301 11.28 -8.70 12.71
N ILE A 302 10.71 -8.33 13.86
CA ILE A 302 10.14 -9.28 14.82
C ILE A 302 8.76 -9.66 14.28
N LEU A 303 8.63 -10.91 13.82
CA LEU A 303 7.36 -11.44 13.33
C LEU A 303 6.58 -12.06 14.50
N ILE A 304 5.31 -11.68 14.62
CA ILE A 304 4.39 -12.15 15.67
C ILE A 304 3.10 -12.71 15.08
N ASP A 305 2.45 -13.60 15.82
CA ASP A 305 1.06 -13.93 15.57
C ASP A 305 0.17 -12.72 15.98
N PRO A 306 -0.48 -12.03 15.01
CA PRO A 306 -1.26 -10.83 15.32
C PRO A 306 -2.52 -11.12 16.14
N TYR A 307 -2.87 -12.38 16.36
CA TYR A 307 -3.96 -12.80 17.24
C TYR A 307 -3.48 -13.04 18.68
N ASN A 308 -2.17 -13.15 18.89
CA ASN A 308 -1.56 -13.38 20.22
C ASN A 308 -1.12 -12.07 20.86
N VAL A 309 -1.97 -11.55 21.75
CA VAL A 309 -1.71 -10.28 22.48
C VAL A 309 -0.46 -10.36 23.36
N GLY A 310 -0.23 -11.53 24.00
CA GLY A 310 0.95 -11.73 24.86
C GLY A 310 2.26 -11.68 24.09
N GLU A 311 2.33 -12.38 22.95
CA GLU A 311 3.52 -12.37 22.08
C GLU A 311 3.84 -10.96 21.56
N LEU A 312 2.80 -10.19 21.22
CA LEU A 312 2.96 -8.80 20.82
C LEU A 312 3.50 -7.93 21.96
N ALA A 313 3.01 -8.10 23.18
CA ALA A 313 3.49 -7.39 24.37
C ALA A 313 4.93 -7.76 24.72
N GLU A 314 5.28 -9.05 24.63
CA GLU A 314 6.65 -9.55 24.84
C GLU A 314 7.62 -8.97 23.82
N ALA A 315 7.26 -8.96 22.53
CA ALA A 315 8.06 -8.36 21.46
C ALA A 315 8.31 -6.86 21.69
N MET A 316 7.27 -6.12 22.08
CA MET A 316 7.39 -4.70 22.43
C MET A 316 8.31 -4.49 23.62
N THR A 317 8.17 -5.29 24.69
CA THR A 317 9.01 -5.21 25.88
C THR A 317 10.47 -5.55 25.55
N ALA A 318 10.71 -6.61 24.78
CA ALA A 318 12.05 -7.05 24.41
C ALA A 318 12.82 -5.98 23.62
N VAL A 319 12.21 -5.41 22.56
CA VAL A 319 12.89 -4.40 21.73
C VAL A 319 13.15 -3.09 22.49
N ALA A 320 12.33 -2.77 23.50
CA ALA A 320 12.52 -1.59 24.33
C ALA A 320 13.60 -1.76 25.41
N SER A 321 13.78 -2.99 25.92
CA SER A 321 14.65 -3.28 27.06
C SER A 321 16.01 -3.84 26.67
N ASP A 322 16.13 -4.46 25.49
CA ASP A 322 17.37 -5.05 24.98
C ASP A 322 17.99 -4.21 23.88
N SER A 323 19.04 -3.47 24.22
CA SER A 323 19.76 -2.61 23.28
C SER A 323 20.46 -3.39 22.15
N SER A 324 20.86 -4.64 22.40
CA SER A 324 21.51 -5.49 21.41
C SER A 324 20.49 -6.00 20.39
N LEU A 325 19.30 -6.40 20.85
CA LEU A 325 18.18 -6.77 19.99
C LEU A 325 17.75 -5.58 19.14
N TRP A 326 17.63 -4.40 19.75
CA TRP A 326 17.31 -3.16 19.03
C TRP A 326 18.34 -2.88 17.93
N ALA A 327 19.63 -2.91 18.25
CA ALA A 327 20.71 -2.62 17.29
C ALA A 327 20.71 -3.63 16.15
N TRP A 328 20.48 -4.90 16.44
CA TRP A 328 20.40 -5.92 15.40
C TRP A 328 19.28 -5.66 14.40
N HIS A 329 18.06 -5.35 14.88
CA HIS A 329 16.92 -5.05 14.01
C HIS A 329 17.08 -3.73 13.27
N HIS A 330 17.74 -2.73 13.85
CA HIS A 330 18.13 -1.50 13.18
C HIS A 330 19.01 -1.78 11.95
N ASP A 331 20.13 -2.50 12.16
CA ASP A 331 21.08 -2.80 11.09
C ASP A 331 20.46 -3.73 10.02
N ALA A 332 19.73 -4.74 10.45
CA ALA A 332 19.04 -5.67 9.57
C ALA A 332 17.97 -4.95 8.71
N GLY A 333 17.22 -4.02 9.31
CA GLY A 333 16.24 -3.21 8.59
C GLY A 333 16.86 -2.34 7.50
N LEU A 334 17.95 -1.63 7.83
CA LEU A 334 18.71 -0.82 6.87
C LEU A 334 19.34 -1.66 5.74
N ALA A 335 19.66 -2.93 6.02
CA ALA A 335 20.13 -3.85 4.99
C ALA A 335 18.98 -4.35 4.09
N GLN A 336 17.83 -4.72 4.69
CA GLN A 336 16.66 -5.26 4.00
C GLN A 336 16.09 -4.30 2.95
N VAL A 337 15.97 -3.02 3.28
CA VAL A 337 15.38 -2.03 2.36
C VAL A 337 16.15 -1.84 1.07
N LYS A 338 17.43 -2.18 1.01
CA LYS A 338 18.26 -2.10 -0.21
C LYS A 338 17.77 -3.04 -1.32
N ALA A 339 16.98 -4.05 -0.98
CA ALA A 339 16.37 -4.94 -1.96
C ALA A 339 15.22 -4.29 -2.75
N PHE A 340 14.69 -3.15 -2.29
CA PHE A 340 13.50 -2.48 -2.81
C PHE A 340 13.86 -1.10 -3.37
N SER A 341 13.62 -0.89 -4.65
CA SER A 341 13.80 0.43 -5.29
C SER A 341 12.81 0.63 -6.42
N TRP A 342 12.36 1.85 -6.62
CA TRP A 342 11.46 2.20 -7.73
C TRP A 342 12.10 1.96 -9.09
N GLU A 343 13.43 2.07 -9.21
CA GLU A 343 14.15 1.72 -10.41
C GLU A 343 13.99 0.22 -10.75
N LYS A 344 14.15 -0.66 -9.76
CA LYS A 344 13.96 -2.12 -9.92
C LYS A 344 12.51 -2.45 -10.28
N THR A 345 11.54 -1.90 -9.53
CA THR A 345 10.11 -2.07 -9.79
C THR A 345 9.74 -1.60 -11.20
N GLY A 346 10.20 -0.41 -11.59
CA GLY A 346 9.94 0.15 -12.91
C GLY A 346 10.60 -0.63 -14.04
N ARG A 347 11.85 -1.07 -13.87
CA ARG A 347 12.54 -1.89 -14.87
C ARG A 347 11.83 -3.24 -15.08
N GLN A 348 11.40 -3.90 -14.02
CA GLN A 348 10.68 -5.17 -14.11
C GLN A 348 9.31 -4.98 -14.78
N THR A 349 8.57 -3.93 -14.39
CA THR A 349 7.31 -3.58 -15.02
C THR A 349 7.49 -3.26 -16.51
N SER A 350 8.48 -2.44 -16.84
CA SER A 350 8.81 -2.09 -18.24
C SER A 350 9.10 -3.32 -19.09
N ALA A 351 9.88 -4.29 -18.54
CA ALA A 351 10.18 -5.53 -19.24
C ALA A 351 8.95 -6.38 -19.54
N ILE A 352 7.94 -6.38 -18.64
CA ILE A 352 6.66 -7.03 -18.89
C ILE A 352 5.90 -6.27 -20.00
N LEU A 353 5.78 -4.95 -19.90
CA LEU A 353 5.04 -4.16 -20.89
C LEU A 353 5.62 -4.31 -22.29
N GLN A 354 6.94 -4.41 -22.42
CA GLN A 354 7.63 -4.60 -23.71
C GLN A 354 7.30 -5.92 -24.39
N GLN A 355 6.84 -6.94 -23.69
CA GLN A 355 6.44 -8.22 -24.30
C GLN A 355 5.12 -8.12 -25.10
N TYR A 356 4.37 -7.05 -24.89
CA TYR A 356 3.04 -6.83 -25.49
C TYR A 356 3.00 -5.59 -26.39
N LEU A 357 4.11 -4.89 -26.59
CA LEU A 357 4.27 -3.75 -27.49
C LEU A 357 4.84 -4.14 -28.84
#